data_09ffa36348bcf3fc04a4871f0ebe9cf5
#
_entry.id   09ffa36348bcf3fc04a4871f0ebe9cf5
#
_cell.length_a   1.000
_cell.length_b   1.000
_cell.length_c   1.000
_cell.angle_alpha   90.00
_cell.angle_beta   90.00
_cell.angle_gamma   90.00
#
_symmetry.space_group_name_H-M   'P 1'
#
loop_
_entity.id
_entity.type
_entity.pdbx_description
1 polymer ?
#
loop_
_entity_poly.entity_id
_entity_poly.type
_entity_poly.pdbx_seq_one_letter_code
_entity_poly.pdbx_strand_id
1 'polypeptide(L)'
;LFDRIGKKLILNEKGKYFKEKTLSHYLALKDAQNIFQENKLVGNITIAASKTISNYIMPNIYFDFLTKYKDVKLDILTINSSKIIDKILKSEIDIGLIEINTQNSSLIKEKLCDDELIVVTSDKNYKKEAFIDAIKKRWILREIGSGTREIFINYIGDISKELDIFMQLQDFEEIKTIVLNNPDTVTTLSKVIVKKELEENKLFQIKLKNINLKREFYLIYHKEKSKNLLFETLIEFLKSRFI
;
A
#
# COMPACT_ATOMS: atom_id res chain seq x y z
N LEU A 1 -9.47 -24.32 -23.36
CA LEU A 1 -9.31 -23.14 -22.53
C LEU A 1 -9.61 -23.39 -21.06
N PHE A 2 -10.42 -24.42 -20.73
CA PHE A 2 -10.81 -24.77 -19.37
C PHE A 2 -10.56 -26.23 -19.08
N ASP A 3 -10.14 -26.55 -17.87
CA ASP A 3 -10.10 -27.88 -17.33
C ASP A 3 -11.22 -28.05 -16.30
N ARG A 4 -11.82 -29.22 -16.26
CA ARG A 4 -12.87 -29.55 -15.30
C ARG A 4 -12.28 -30.38 -14.16
N ILE A 5 -12.29 -29.79 -12.96
CA ILE A 5 -11.87 -30.49 -11.74
C ILE A 5 -13.11 -30.66 -10.85
N GLY A 6 -13.67 -31.82 -10.87
CA GLY A 6 -14.94 -32.14 -10.21
C GLY A 6 -16.09 -31.30 -10.79
N LYS A 7 -16.70 -30.45 -9.95
CA LYS A 7 -17.79 -29.53 -10.35
C LYS A 7 -17.33 -28.12 -10.76
N LYS A 8 -16.02 -27.83 -10.73
CA LYS A 8 -15.47 -26.52 -11.04
C LYS A 8 -14.78 -26.51 -12.40
N LEU A 9 -14.95 -25.40 -13.13
CA LEU A 9 -14.20 -25.08 -14.35
C LEU A 9 -13.09 -24.10 -13.98
N ILE A 10 -11.86 -24.42 -14.34
CA ILE A 10 -10.69 -23.55 -14.15
C ILE A 10 -9.99 -23.34 -15.50
N LEU A 11 -9.38 -22.15 -15.66
CA LEU A 11 -8.59 -21.87 -16.86
C LEU A 11 -7.34 -22.77 -16.88
N ASN A 12 -7.15 -23.53 -17.97
CA ASN A 12 -5.88 -24.20 -18.23
C ASN A 12 -4.83 -23.21 -18.77
N GLU A 13 -3.61 -23.66 -19.01
CA GLU A 13 -2.50 -22.79 -19.47
C GLU A 13 -2.83 -22.04 -20.77
N LYS A 14 -3.48 -22.70 -21.74
CA LYS A 14 -3.94 -22.05 -22.97
C LYS A 14 -5.04 -21.01 -22.68
N GLY A 15 -5.90 -21.28 -21.71
CA GLY A 15 -6.95 -20.35 -21.29
C GLY A 15 -6.39 -19.12 -20.59
N LYS A 16 -5.38 -19.28 -19.75
CA LYS A 16 -4.67 -18.17 -19.11
C LYS A 16 -3.98 -17.29 -20.15
N TYR A 17 -3.24 -17.90 -21.08
CA TYR A 17 -2.57 -17.18 -22.17
C TYR A 17 -3.56 -16.45 -23.07
N PHE A 18 -4.66 -17.09 -23.46
CA PHE A 18 -5.73 -16.45 -24.24
C PHE A 18 -6.34 -15.28 -23.50
N LYS A 19 -6.65 -15.44 -22.21
CA LYS A 19 -7.17 -14.36 -21.36
C LYS A 19 -6.18 -13.17 -21.30
N GLU A 20 -4.90 -13.47 -21.09
CA GLU A 20 -3.85 -12.43 -21.04
C GLU A 20 -3.80 -11.60 -22.33
N LYS A 21 -3.88 -12.26 -23.51
CA LYS A 21 -3.80 -11.60 -24.82
C LYS A 21 -5.09 -10.92 -25.27
N THR A 22 -6.24 -11.33 -24.76
CA THR A 22 -7.54 -10.84 -25.29
C THR A 22 -8.32 -9.98 -24.30
N LEU A 23 -8.05 -10.08 -23.01
CA LEU A 23 -8.84 -9.39 -21.98
C LEU A 23 -8.81 -7.87 -22.14
N SER A 24 -7.65 -7.30 -22.44
CA SER A 24 -7.53 -5.84 -22.67
C SER A 24 -8.34 -5.36 -23.87
N HIS A 25 -8.33 -6.13 -24.96
CA HIS A 25 -9.10 -5.80 -26.16
C HIS A 25 -10.61 -5.96 -25.93
N TYR A 26 -11.01 -6.99 -25.21
CA TYR A 26 -12.43 -7.19 -24.83
C TYR A 26 -12.93 -6.02 -23.95
N LEU A 27 -12.13 -5.62 -22.96
CA LEU A 27 -12.48 -4.50 -22.09
C LEU A 27 -12.57 -3.19 -22.89
N ALA A 28 -11.63 -2.94 -23.81
CA ALA A 28 -11.66 -1.76 -24.68
C ALA A 28 -12.91 -1.72 -25.58
N LEU A 29 -13.33 -2.88 -26.14
CA LEU A 29 -14.58 -2.97 -26.90
C LEU A 29 -15.82 -2.72 -26.03
N LYS A 30 -15.84 -3.26 -24.82
CA LYS A 30 -16.93 -3.04 -23.87
C LYS A 30 -17.03 -1.56 -23.46
N ASP A 31 -15.89 -0.89 -23.27
CA ASP A 31 -15.85 0.52 -22.95
C ASP A 31 -16.27 1.41 -24.13
N ALA A 32 -15.93 1.00 -25.35
CA ALA A 32 -16.41 1.70 -26.56
C ALA A 32 -17.96 1.72 -26.66
N GLN A 33 -18.63 0.70 -26.14
CA GLN A 33 -20.10 0.69 -26.07
C GLN A 33 -20.65 1.77 -25.10
N ASN A 34 -19.89 2.10 -24.07
CA ASN A 34 -20.28 3.11 -23.06
C ASN A 34 -20.08 4.55 -23.56
N ILE A 35 -19.26 4.78 -24.60
CA ILE A 35 -19.03 6.10 -25.20
C ILE A 35 -20.35 6.68 -25.79
N PHE A 36 -21.28 5.82 -26.19
CA PHE A 36 -22.57 6.24 -26.74
C PHE A 36 -23.68 6.45 -25.69
N GLN A 37 -23.40 6.11 -24.41
CA GLN A 37 -24.32 6.40 -23.32
C GLN A 37 -23.85 7.69 -22.61
N GLU A 38 -24.64 8.74 -22.76
CA GLU A 38 -24.50 10.08 -22.18
C GLU A 38 -23.54 10.16 -20.98
N ASN A 39 -22.37 10.74 -21.16
CA ASN A 39 -21.42 11.27 -20.13
C ASN A 39 -21.42 10.63 -18.73
N LYS A 40 -21.97 9.43 -18.56
CA LYS A 40 -21.97 8.70 -17.28
C LYS A 40 -20.73 7.84 -17.17
N LEU A 41 -19.98 8.10 -16.12
CA LEU A 41 -18.86 7.24 -15.75
C LEU A 41 -19.42 5.95 -15.15
N VAL A 42 -19.26 4.83 -15.85
CA VAL A 42 -19.81 3.51 -15.46
C VAL A 42 -18.71 2.46 -15.55
N GLY A 43 -18.72 1.51 -14.66
CA GLY A 43 -17.81 0.35 -14.74
C GLY A 43 -17.32 -0.11 -13.40
N ASN A 44 -16.43 -1.11 -13.45
CA ASN A 44 -15.77 -1.68 -12.28
C ASN A 44 -14.26 -1.52 -12.42
N ILE A 45 -13.59 -1.16 -11.33
CA ILE A 45 -12.13 -1.03 -11.26
C ILE A 45 -11.63 -1.62 -9.94
N THR A 46 -10.55 -2.38 -10.01
CA THR A 46 -9.94 -3.00 -8.84
C THR A 46 -8.72 -2.21 -8.38
N ILE A 47 -8.75 -1.73 -7.15
CA ILE A 47 -7.66 -1.01 -6.51
C ILE A 47 -7.09 -1.86 -5.39
N ALA A 48 -5.77 -2.01 -5.35
CA ALA A 48 -5.10 -2.52 -4.18
C ALA A 48 -4.24 -1.43 -3.54
N ALA A 49 -4.30 -1.30 -2.24
CA ALA A 49 -3.49 -0.37 -1.50
C ALA A 49 -2.74 -1.06 -0.35
N SER A 50 -1.52 -0.56 -0.06
CA SER A 50 -0.81 -0.97 1.15
C SER A 50 -1.62 -0.62 2.39
N LYS A 51 -1.37 -1.31 3.50
CA LYS A 51 -2.16 -1.13 4.72
C LYS A 51 -2.13 0.31 5.25
N THR A 52 -0.99 1.00 5.17
CA THR A 52 -0.89 2.41 5.57
C THR A 52 -1.82 3.27 4.74
N ILE A 53 -1.71 3.15 3.42
CA ILE A 53 -2.48 3.97 2.48
C ILE A 53 -3.97 3.63 2.60
N SER A 54 -4.32 2.33 2.59
CA SER A 54 -5.69 1.86 2.61
C SER A 54 -6.45 2.27 3.87
N ASN A 55 -5.82 2.15 5.05
CA ASN A 55 -6.53 2.33 6.31
C ASN A 55 -6.55 3.79 6.78
N TYR A 56 -5.51 4.58 6.46
CA TYR A 56 -5.36 5.92 7.05
C TYR A 56 -5.54 7.07 6.06
N ILE A 57 -5.48 6.80 4.75
CA ILE A 57 -5.53 7.83 3.72
C ILE A 57 -6.77 7.66 2.83
N MET A 58 -6.98 6.46 2.32
CA MET A 58 -7.96 6.21 1.27
C MET A 58 -9.44 6.21 1.66
N PRO A 59 -9.87 5.94 2.91
CA PRO A 59 -11.30 5.74 3.20
C PRO A 59 -12.20 6.89 2.74
N ASN A 60 -11.85 8.13 3.08
CA ASN A 60 -12.63 9.30 2.64
C ASN A 60 -12.50 9.55 1.14
N ILE A 61 -11.35 9.26 0.55
CA ILE A 61 -11.11 9.42 -0.89
C ILE A 61 -12.00 8.46 -1.69
N TYR A 62 -12.11 7.20 -1.28
CA TYR A 62 -13.03 6.22 -1.88
C TYR A 62 -14.49 6.66 -1.75
N PHE A 63 -14.87 7.10 -0.55
CA PHE A 63 -16.21 7.58 -0.29
C PHE A 63 -16.59 8.78 -1.16
N ASP A 64 -15.71 9.77 -1.27
CA ASP A 64 -15.91 10.96 -2.10
C ASP A 64 -16.05 10.61 -3.59
N PHE A 65 -15.18 9.69 -4.07
CA PHE A 65 -15.22 9.24 -5.45
C PHE A 65 -16.54 8.54 -5.78
N LEU A 66 -16.96 7.57 -4.97
CA LEU A 66 -18.20 6.83 -5.19
C LEU A 66 -19.45 7.69 -4.98
N THR A 67 -19.39 8.71 -4.12
CA THR A 67 -20.48 9.68 -3.97
C THR A 67 -20.65 10.51 -5.24
N LYS A 68 -19.56 10.89 -5.88
CA LYS A 68 -19.56 11.67 -7.13
C LYS A 68 -19.96 10.82 -8.34
N TYR A 69 -19.54 9.54 -8.39
CA TYR A 69 -19.72 8.65 -9.56
C TYR A 69 -20.51 7.40 -9.14
N LYS A 70 -21.83 7.55 -9.03
CA LYS A 70 -22.74 6.54 -8.45
C LYS A 70 -22.85 5.22 -9.23
N ASP A 71 -22.54 5.25 -10.53
CA ASP A 71 -22.61 4.07 -11.42
C ASP A 71 -21.25 3.35 -11.53
N VAL A 72 -20.25 3.77 -10.73
CA VAL A 72 -18.94 3.12 -10.63
C VAL A 72 -18.91 2.17 -9.44
N LYS A 73 -18.23 1.04 -9.61
CA LYS A 73 -17.91 0.11 -8.52
C LYS A 73 -16.39 0.06 -8.33
N LEU A 74 -15.96 0.09 -7.07
CA LEU A 74 -14.57 -0.10 -6.69
C LEU A 74 -14.44 -1.41 -5.92
N ASP A 75 -13.63 -2.33 -6.45
CA ASP A 75 -13.16 -3.51 -5.69
C ASP A 75 -11.86 -3.14 -5.00
N ILE A 76 -11.90 -3.06 -3.66
CA ILE A 76 -10.78 -2.56 -2.85
C ILE A 76 -10.09 -3.71 -2.14
N LEU A 77 -8.78 -3.84 -2.34
CA LEU A 77 -7.93 -4.83 -1.70
C LEU A 77 -6.89 -4.16 -0.82
N THR A 78 -6.79 -4.61 0.43
CA THR A 78 -5.74 -4.16 1.37
C THR A 78 -4.73 -5.29 1.55
N ILE A 79 -3.56 -5.14 0.93
CA ILE A 79 -2.48 -6.13 0.97
C ILE A 79 -1.12 -5.41 1.02
N ASN A 80 -0.01 -6.15 1.25
CA ASN A 80 1.31 -5.51 1.27
C ASN A 80 1.81 -5.13 -0.14
N SER A 81 2.76 -4.19 -0.19
CA SER A 81 3.25 -3.60 -1.45
C SER A 81 3.83 -4.64 -2.42
N SER A 82 4.57 -5.64 -1.93
CA SER A 82 5.13 -6.68 -2.79
C SER A 82 4.04 -7.48 -3.49
N LYS A 83 2.97 -7.86 -2.76
CA LYS A 83 1.82 -8.58 -3.33
C LYS A 83 1.02 -7.72 -4.32
N ILE A 84 0.97 -6.39 -4.09
CA ILE A 84 0.33 -5.46 -5.03
C ILE A 84 1.07 -5.48 -6.37
N ILE A 85 2.40 -5.35 -6.33
CA ILE A 85 3.24 -5.39 -7.53
C ILE A 85 3.02 -6.69 -8.30
N ASP A 86 3.08 -7.83 -7.62
CA ASP A 86 2.84 -9.14 -8.25
C ASP A 86 1.47 -9.25 -8.92
N LYS A 87 0.42 -8.73 -8.28
CA LYS A 87 -0.94 -8.77 -8.82
C LYS A 87 -1.15 -7.84 -10.01
N ILE A 88 -0.50 -6.67 -10.03
CA ILE A 88 -0.50 -5.78 -11.20
C ILE A 88 0.17 -6.44 -12.39
N LEU A 89 1.35 -7.06 -12.18
CA LEU A 89 2.08 -7.76 -13.24
C LEU A 89 1.30 -8.95 -13.81
N LYS A 90 0.43 -9.58 -13.01
CA LYS A 90 -0.50 -10.64 -13.44
C LYS A 90 -1.83 -10.11 -13.98
N SER A 91 -2.02 -8.80 -14.07
CA SER A 91 -3.29 -8.16 -14.47
C SER A 91 -4.50 -8.58 -13.61
N GLU A 92 -4.26 -8.94 -12.34
CA GLU A 92 -5.32 -9.30 -11.39
C GLU A 92 -5.96 -8.06 -10.74
N ILE A 93 -5.26 -6.91 -10.74
CA ILE A 93 -5.75 -5.62 -10.27
C ILE A 93 -5.36 -4.53 -11.24
N ASP A 94 -6.11 -3.43 -11.22
CA ASP A 94 -5.96 -2.33 -12.18
C ASP A 94 -4.98 -1.27 -11.70
N ILE A 95 -5.10 -0.86 -10.44
CA ILE A 95 -4.30 0.21 -9.83
C ILE A 95 -3.76 -0.29 -8.50
N GLY A 96 -2.49 0.01 -8.23
CA GLY A 96 -1.82 -0.22 -6.96
C GLY A 96 -1.38 1.09 -6.30
N LEU A 97 -1.56 1.17 -4.99
CA LEU A 97 -1.04 2.26 -4.16
C LEU A 97 -0.02 1.66 -3.20
N ILE A 98 1.26 2.02 -3.38
CA ILE A 98 2.38 1.36 -2.69
C ILE A 98 3.33 2.35 -2.04
N GLU A 99 4.16 1.83 -1.16
CA GLU A 99 5.17 2.56 -0.39
C GLU A 99 6.59 2.25 -0.86
N ILE A 100 6.77 1.18 -1.65
CA ILE A 100 8.08 0.70 -2.11
C ILE A 100 8.41 1.35 -3.45
N ASN A 101 9.65 1.81 -3.58
CA ASN A 101 10.14 2.29 -4.87
C ASN A 101 10.51 1.09 -5.77
N THR A 102 9.64 0.75 -6.71
CA THR A 102 9.92 -0.28 -7.73
C THR A 102 10.49 0.32 -9.00
N GLN A 103 11.41 -0.39 -9.64
CA GLN A 103 11.99 -0.03 -10.94
C GLN A 103 11.58 -1.01 -12.06
N ASN A 104 10.48 -1.75 -11.87
CA ASN A 104 10.00 -2.70 -12.87
C ASN A 104 9.54 -1.97 -14.13
N SER A 105 10.17 -2.28 -15.27
CA SER A 105 9.93 -1.63 -16.57
C SER A 105 8.55 -1.91 -17.18
N SER A 106 7.81 -2.88 -16.64
CA SER A 106 6.42 -3.18 -17.03
C SER A 106 5.39 -2.33 -16.30
N LEU A 107 5.82 -1.53 -15.31
CA LEU A 107 4.94 -0.69 -14.51
C LEU A 107 5.12 0.79 -14.85
N ILE A 108 4.03 1.50 -14.93
CA ILE A 108 4.02 2.97 -14.78
C ILE A 108 3.96 3.25 -13.29
N LYS A 109 4.79 4.17 -12.83
CA LYS A 109 4.86 4.60 -11.44
C LYS A 109 4.78 6.11 -11.37
N GLU A 110 3.86 6.61 -10.58
CA GLU A 110 3.65 8.03 -10.36
C GLU A 110 3.66 8.34 -8.87
N LYS A 111 4.42 9.35 -8.47
CA LYS A 111 4.46 9.81 -7.07
C LYS A 111 3.12 10.46 -6.70
N LEU A 112 2.59 10.10 -5.54
CA LEU A 112 1.39 10.71 -4.96
C LEU A 112 1.75 11.77 -3.92
N CYS A 113 2.46 11.39 -2.88
CA CYS A 113 2.91 12.32 -1.83
C CYS A 113 4.11 11.78 -1.06
N ASP A 114 4.66 12.63 -0.20
CA ASP A 114 5.70 12.26 0.77
C ASP A 114 5.07 11.67 2.04
N ASP A 115 5.80 10.76 2.68
CA ASP A 115 5.50 10.22 4.01
C ASP A 115 6.78 10.13 4.85
N GLU A 116 6.63 10.07 6.16
CA GLU A 116 7.72 9.96 7.11
C GLU A 116 7.53 8.71 7.97
N LEU A 117 8.52 7.82 7.96
CA LEU A 117 8.60 6.76 8.96
C LEU A 117 9.29 7.30 10.22
N ILE A 118 8.75 6.94 11.35
CA ILE A 118 9.32 7.31 12.64
C ILE A 118 9.45 6.08 13.53
N VAL A 119 10.49 6.09 14.36
CA VAL A 119 10.65 5.10 15.44
C VAL A 119 9.96 5.62 16.68
N VAL A 120 9.13 4.79 17.31
CA VAL A 120 8.33 5.19 18.48
C VAL A 120 8.42 4.17 19.61
N THR A 121 8.23 4.67 20.83
CA THR A 121 8.12 3.90 22.08
C THR A 121 7.11 4.59 23.01
N SER A 122 6.57 3.87 23.99
CA SER A 122 5.77 4.45 25.08
C SER A 122 6.59 4.82 26.32
N ASP A 123 7.90 4.59 26.30
CA ASP A 123 8.78 4.92 27.40
C ASP A 123 8.94 6.44 27.56
N LYS A 124 8.33 7.02 28.59
CA LYS A 124 8.37 8.47 28.91
C LYS A 124 9.77 8.97 29.27
N ASN A 125 10.63 8.08 29.74
CA ASN A 125 12.00 8.43 30.17
C ASN A 125 13.00 8.32 29.03
N TYR A 126 12.54 7.99 27.83
CA TYR A 126 13.40 7.83 26.68
C TYR A 126 14.04 9.16 26.31
N LYS A 127 15.38 9.25 26.39
CA LYS A 127 16.14 10.42 25.98
C LYS A 127 16.10 10.54 24.46
N LYS A 128 15.63 11.67 23.94
CA LYS A 128 15.35 11.93 22.51
C LYS A 128 16.50 11.68 21.51
N GLU A 129 17.68 11.23 21.98
CA GLU A 129 18.90 11.25 21.17
C GLU A 129 19.64 9.90 21.03
N ALA A 130 19.10 8.80 21.51
CA ALA A 130 19.87 7.56 21.57
C ALA A 130 19.23 6.41 20.79
N PHE A 131 19.43 6.39 19.44
CA PHE A 131 19.14 5.20 18.64
C PHE A 131 19.91 3.95 19.12
N ILE A 132 21.13 4.13 19.65
CA ILE A 132 21.95 3.07 20.25
C ILE A 132 21.20 2.38 21.40
N ASP A 133 20.45 3.13 22.21
CA ASP A 133 19.65 2.53 23.29
C ASP A 133 18.39 1.86 22.76
N ALA A 134 17.82 2.34 21.63
CA ALA A 134 16.69 1.70 20.98
C ALA A 134 17.04 0.35 20.36
N ILE A 135 18.27 0.17 19.87
CA ILE A 135 18.74 -1.11 19.31
C ILE A 135 18.60 -2.23 20.34
N LYS A 136 18.84 -1.92 21.61
CA LYS A 136 18.78 -2.89 22.73
C LYS A 136 17.36 -3.20 23.21
N LYS A 137 16.34 -2.44 22.76
CA LYS A 137 14.94 -2.71 23.11
C LYS A 137 14.38 -3.82 22.23
N ARG A 138 13.24 -4.37 22.65
CA ARG A 138 12.51 -5.38 21.86
C ARG A 138 11.80 -4.71 20.69
N TRP A 139 12.15 -5.09 19.47
CA TRP A 139 11.54 -4.55 18.26
C TRP A 139 10.29 -5.33 17.86
N ILE A 140 9.19 -4.60 17.69
CA ILE A 140 7.98 -5.13 17.10
C ILE A 140 7.91 -4.58 15.68
N LEU A 141 8.10 -5.44 14.68
CA LEU A 141 8.18 -5.00 13.28
C LEU A 141 7.02 -5.58 12.46
N ARG A 142 6.81 -4.95 11.31
CA ARG A 142 5.92 -5.50 10.28
C ARG A 142 6.51 -6.76 9.67
N GLU A 143 5.63 -7.53 9.04
CA GLU A 143 5.98 -8.73 8.29
C GLU A 143 6.94 -8.45 7.13
N ILE A 144 7.62 -9.50 6.64
CA ILE A 144 8.43 -9.46 5.41
C ILE A 144 7.52 -9.14 4.22
N GLY A 145 8.00 -8.30 3.30
CA GLY A 145 7.20 -7.77 2.18
C GLY A 145 6.35 -6.55 2.52
N SER A 146 6.40 -6.07 3.76
CA SER A 146 5.85 -4.77 4.15
C SER A 146 6.77 -3.65 3.71
N GLY A 147 6.25 -2.68 2.96
CA GLY A 147 7.01 -1.49 2.55
C GLY A 147 7.58 -0.71 3.74
N THR A 148 6.85 -0.62 4.84
CA THR A 148 7.34 0.01 6.08
C THR A 148 8.59 -0.69 6.61
N ARG A 149 8.57 -2.03 6.68
CA ARG A 149 9.73 -2.80 7.15
C ARG A 149 10.90 -2.71 6.20
N GLU A 150 10.68 -2.92 4.91
CA GLU A 150 11.76 -2.93 3.91
C GLU A 150 12.50 -1.60 3.87
N ILE A 151 11.76 -0.50 3.88
CA ILE A 151 12.36 0.83 3.88
C ILE A 151 13.17 1.07 5.15
N PHE A 152 12.63 0.74 6.32
CA PHE A 152 13.33 0.89 7.59
C PHE A 152 14.63 0.09 7.62
N ILE A 153 14.58 -1.21 7.30
CA ILE A 153 15.75 -2.09 7.29
C ILE A 153 16.81 -1.59 6.30
N ASN A 154 16.41 -1.14 5.11
CA ASN A 154 17.33 -0.60 4.12
C ASN A 154 18.01 0.70 4.60
N TYR A 155 17.28 1.58 5.29
CA TYR A 155 17.88 2.83 5.80
C TYR A 155 18.87 2.61 6.93
N ILE A 156 18.64 1.66 7.83
CA ILE A 156 19.56 1.36 8.93
C ILE A 156 20.69 0.40 8.51
N GLY A 157 20.58 -0.25 7.35
CA GLY A 157 21.61 -1.10 6.76
C GLY A 157 22.07 -2.23 7.70
N ASP A 158 23.38 -2.36 7.88
CA ASP A 158 23.97 -3.43 8.71
C ASP A 158 23.55 -3.39 10.18
N ILE A 159 23.17 -2.23 10.70
CA ILE A 159 22.64 -2.09 12.07
C ILE A 159 21.38 -2.94 12.27
N SER A 160 20.65 -3.24 11.20
CA SER A 160 19.46 -4.10 11.26
C SER A 160 19.74 -5.49 11.81
N LYS A 161 20.96 -5.99 11.71
CA LYS A 161 21.40 -7.29 12.23
C LYS A 161 21.55 -7.31 13.76
N GLU A 162 21.63 -6.14 14.38
CA GLU A 162 21.78 -5.96 15.82
C GLU A 162 20.43 -5.79 16.55
N LEU A 163 19.34 -5.66 15.78
CA LEU A 163 18.00 -5.47 16.35
C LEU A 163 17.50 -6.77 16.98
N ASP A 164 17.03 -6.71 18.24
CA ASP A 164 16.23 -7.77 18.85
C ASP A 164 14.80 -7.74 18.29
N ILE A 165 14.59 -8.42 17.15
CA ILE A 165 13.27 -8.54 16.53
C ILE A 165 12.44 -9.53 17.32
N PHE A 166 11.76 -9.04 18.35
CA PHE A 166 10.99 -9.85 19.29
C PHE A 166 9.69 -10.39 18.68
N MET A 167 8.99 -9.59 17.86
CA MET A 167 7.74 -10.00 17.20
C MET A 167 7.65 -9.44 15.80
N GLN A 168 6.93 -10.18 14.93
CA GLN A 168 6.56 -9.74 13.58
C GLN A 168 5.05 -9.86 13.43
N LEU A 169 4.38 -8.75 13.09
CA LEU A 169 2.94 -8.67 12.99
C LEU A 169 2.52 -8.02 11.67
N GLN A 170 1.32 -8.34 11.21
CA GLN A 170 0.77 -7.79 9.98
C GLN A 170 -0.10 -6.55 10.21
N ASP A 171 -0.61 -6.38 11.40
CA ASP A 171 -1.55 -5.30 11.72
C ASP A 171 -0.90 -4.18 12.53
N PHE A 172 -1.16 -2.94 12.12
CA PHE A 172 -0.61 -1.76 12.78
C PHE A 172 -1.24 -1.50 14.14
N GLU A 173 -2.52 -1.81 14.32
CA GLU A 173 -3.21 -1.60 15.59
C GLU A 173 -2.73 -2.60 16.64
N GLU A 174 -2.43 -3.85 16.24
CA GLU A 174 -1.78 -4.82 17.11
C GLU A 174 -0.40 -4.34 17.56
N ILE A 175 0.45 -3.90 16.60
CA ILE A 175 1.78 -3.35 16.90
C ILE A 175 1.67 -2.16 17.84
N LYS A 176 0.80 -1.21 17.52
CA LYS A 176 0.57 0.00 18.32
C LYS A 176 0.11 -0.33 19.73
N THR A 177 -0.82 -1.27 19.87
CA THR A 177 -1.31 -1.74 21.17
C THR A 177 -0.21 -2.34 22.02
N ILE A 178 0.66 -3.18 21.44
CA ILE A 178 1.80 -3.77 22.15
C ILE A 178 2.75 -2.68 22.63
N VAL A 179 3.14 -1.77 21.75
CA VAL A 179 4.12 -0.72 22.10
C VAL A 179 3.56 0.26 23.14
N LEU A 180 2.27 0.58 23.07
CA LEU A 180 1.62 1.44 24.08
C LEU A 180 1.63 0.84 25.48
N ASN A 181 1.51 -0.49 25.59
CA ASN A 181 1.42 -1.19 26.87
C ASN A 181 2.75 -1.73 27.39
N ASN A 182 3.83 -1.66 26.59
CA ASN A 182 5.13 -2.22 26.95
C ASN A 182 6.27 -1.23 26.67
N PRO A 183 6.69 -0.41 27.66
CA PRO A 183 7.70 0.62 27.46
C PRO A 183 9.10 0.12 27.07
N ASP A 184 9.40 -1.16 27.23
CA ASP A 184 10.63 -1.80 26.79
C ASP A 184 10.62 -2.18 25.30
N THR A 185 9.54 -1.85 24.59
CA THR A 185 9.40 -2.13 23.15
C THR A 185 9.52 -0.88 22.29
N VAL A 186 9.91 -1.08 21.04
CA VAL A 186 9.98 -0.06 20.00
C VAL A 186 9.44 -0.60 18.67
N THR A 187 8.98 0.30 17.83
CA THR A 187 8.55 -0.03 16.47
C THR A 187 8.86 1.11 15.52
N THR A 188 8.82 0.83 14.22
CA THR A 188 8.81 1.85 13.17
C THR A 188 7.47 1.84 12.44
N LEU A 189 6.85 3.00 12.35
CA LEU A 189 5.55 3.20 11.71
C LEU A 189 5.55 4.51 10.91
N SER A 190 4.63 4.64 9.98
CA SER A 190 4.33 5.94 9.38
C SER A 190 3.80 6.88 10.44
N LYS A 191 4.24 8.14 10.37
CA LYS A 191 3.81 9.19 11.28
C LYS A 191 2.29 9.40 11.25
N VAL A 192 1.65 9.16 10.11
CA VAL A 192 0.19 9.27 9.97
C VAL A 192 -0.55 8.26 10.85
N ILE A 193 0.03 7.08 11.07
CA ILE A 193 -0.57 5.99 11.87
C ILE A 193 -0.62 6.34 13.36
N VAL A 194 0.41 7.03 13.85
CA VAL A 194 0.62 7.30 15.29
C VAL A 194 0.44 8.78 15.65
N LYS A 195 -0.10 9.56 14.72
CA LYS A 195 -0.28 11.01 14.90
C LYS A 195 -1.02 11.34 16.19
N LYS A 196 -2.15 10.66 16.43
CA LYS A 196 -2.99 10.86 17.60
C LYS A 196 -2.24 10.52 18.90
N GLU A 197 -1.55 9.40 18.93
CA GLU A 197 -0.82 8.95 20.12
C GLU A 197 0.38 9.86 20.44
N LEU A 198 0.99 10.46 19.44
CA LEU A 198 2.03 11.49 19.63
C LEU A 198 1.45 12.78 20.20
N GLU A 199 0.32 13.26 19.67
CA GLU A 199 -0.38 14.46 20.17
C GLU A 199 -0.87 14.28 21.61
N GLU A 200 -1.33 13.07 21.95
CA GLU A 200 -1.78 12.70 23.31
C GLU A 200 -0.61 12.36 24.27
N ASN A 201 0.66 12.44 23.82
CA ASN A 201 1.84 12.05 24.59
C ASN A 201 1.81 10.63 25.12
N LYS A 202 1.17 9.70 24.39
CA LYS A 202 1.14 8.26 24.67
C LYS A 202 2.30 7.52 24.02
N LEU A 203 2.77 8.02 22.87
CA LEU A 203 3.97 7.58 22.19
C LEU A 203 4.97 8.72 22.06
N PHE A 204 6.24 8.37 22.04
CA PHE A 204 7.35 9.29 21.92
C PHE A 204 8.23 8.89 20.74
N GLN A 205 8.56 9.86 19.88
CA GLN A 205 9.45 9.63 18.75
C GLN A 205 10.89 9.55 19.21
N ILE A 206 11.57 8.49 18.78
CA ILE A 206 13.02 8.34 18.91
C ILE A 206 13.67 8.95 17.68
N LYS A 207 14.47 10.01 17.87
CA LYS A 207 15.20 10.63 16.77
C LYS A 207 16.42 9.79 16.40
N LEU A 208 16.54 9.49 15.12
CA LEU A 208 17.70 8.82 14.57
C LEU A 208 18.70 9.89 14.13
N LYS A 209 19.90 9.95 14.76
CA LYS A 209 20.95 10.87 14.31
C LYS A 209 21.34 10.53 12.86
N ASN A 210 21.31 11.54 11.99
CA ASN A 210 21.72 11.44 10.58
C ASN A 210 20.91 10.45 9.70
N ILE A 211 19.78 9.95 10.18
CA ILE A 211 18.90 9.10 9.40
C ILE A 211 17.53 9.76 9.28
N ASN A 212 17.14 10.08 8.06
CA ASN A 212 15.84 10.63 7.74
C ASN A 212 15.03 9.57 7.01
N LEU A 213 14.08 8.97 7.68
CA LEU A 213 13.25 7.87 7.15
C LEU A 213 12.13 8.42 6.25
N LYS A 214 12.47 9.28 5.30
CA LYS A 214 11.52 9.75 4.30
C LYS A 214 11.21 8.65 3.30
N ARG A 215 9.96 8.53 2.93
CA ARG A 215 9.48 7.69 1.84
C ARG A 215 8.44 8.42 1.02
N GLU A 216 8.04 7.82 -0.06
CA GLU A 216 7.01 8.34 -0.95
C GLU A 216 5.93 7.30 -1.14
N PHE A 217 4.70 7.74 -1.31
CA PHE A 217 3.62 6.89 -1.79
C PHE A 217 3.51 7.01 -3.30
N TYR A 218 3.31 5.87 -3.93
CA TYR A 218 3.24 5.77 -5.38
C TYR A 218 1.94 5.13 -5.82
N LEU A 219 1.41 5.65 -6.90
CA LEU A 219 0.40 5.00 -7.72
C LEU A 219 1.13 4.21 -8.81
N ILE A 220 0.75 2.94 -8.98
CA ILE A 220 1.31 2.06 -10.00
C ILE A 220 0.22 1.36 -10.80
N TYR A 221 0.48 1.11 -12.07
CA TYR A 221 -0.35 0.28 -12.94
C TYR A 221 0.50 -0.35 -14.05
N HIS A 222 -0.01 -1.41 -14.68
CA HIS A 222 0.70 -2.05 -15.79
C HIS A 222 0.74 -1.12 -17.00
N LYS A 223 1.91 -0.97 -17.66
CA LYS A 223 2.09 -0.06 -18.80
C LYS A 223 1.15 -0.34 -19.98
N GLU A 224 0.75 -1.61 -20.15
CA GLU A 224 -0.17 -2.06 -21.20
C GLU A 224 -1.65 -1.98 -20.77
N LYS A 225 -1.92 -1.41 -19.59
CA LYS A 225 -3.30 -1.22 -19.14
C LYS A 225 -4.04 -0.28 -20.07
N SER A 226 -5.21 -0.72 -20.55
CA SER A 226 -6.10 0.15 -21.34
C SER A 226 -6.55 1.33 -20.48
N LYS A 227 -6.28 2.52 -20.96
CA LYS A 227 -6.63 3.79 -20.30
C LYS A 227 -8.00 4.24 -20.81
N ASN A 228 -9.04 3.67 -20.24
CA ASN A 228 -10.40 4.13 -20.50
C ASN A 228 -10.75 5.35 -19.63
N LEU A 229 -11.88 5.99 -19.92
CA LEU A 229 -12.34 7.20 -19.24
C LEU A 229 -12.43 7.00 -17.70
N LEU A 230 -12.93 5.86 -17.25
CA LEU A 230 -13.04 5.54 -15.81
C LEU A 230 -11.65 5.48 -15.15
N PHE A 231 -10.71 4.79 -15.79
CA PHE A 231 -9.35 4.64 -15.29
C PHE A 231 -8.64 5.99 -15.18
N GLU A 232 -8.70 6.82 -16.25
CA GLU A 232 -8.09 8.14 -16.26
C GLU A 232 -8.73 9.09 -15.23
N THR A 233 -10.06 9.11 -15.17
CA THR A 233 -10.79 9.93 -14.18
C THR A 233 -10.42 9.56 -12.76
N LEU A 234 -10.29 8.25 -12.46
CA LEU A 234 -9.91 7.80 -11.12
C LEU A 234 -8.47 8.20 -10.79
N ILE A 235 -7.52 8.04 -11.73
CA ILE A 235 -6.13 8.46 -11.51
C ILE A 235 -6.04 9.95 -11.23
N GLU A 236 -6.70 10.79 -12.02
CA GLU A 236 -6.73 12.24 -11.81
C GLU A 236 -7.37 12.60 -10.47
N PHE A 237 -8.49 11.94 -10.13
CA PHE A 237 -9.13 12.15 -8.83
C PHE A 237 -8.21 11.79 -7.69
N LEU A 238 -7.54 10.62 -7.73
CA LEU A 238 -6.58 10.22 -6.73
C LEU A 238 -5.46 11.26 -6.60
N LYS A 239 -4.81 11.63 -7.70
CA LYS A 239 -3.74 12.64 -7.69
C LYS A 239 -4.17 13.96 -7.05
N SER A 240 -5.38 14.42 -7.34
CA SER A 240 -5.90 15.69 -6.79
C SER A 240 -6.11 15.66 -5.26
N ARG A 241 -6.13 14.49 -4.63
CA ARG A 241 -6.36 14.32 -3.18
C ARG A 241 -5.08 14.13 -2.38
N PHE A 242 -3.96 13.91 -3.05
CA PHE A 242 -2.64 13.73 -2.44
C PHE A 242 -1.74 14.96 -2.53
N ILE A 243 -2.29 16.12 -2.91
CA ILE A 243 -1.57 17.40 -2.98
C ILE A 243 -1.48 18.06 -1.61
#